data_89189cfe4f53fe784c16162f2d0838be
#
_entry.id   89189cfe4f53fe784c16162f2d0838be
#
_cell.length_a   1.000
_cell.length_b   1.000
_cell.length_c   1.000
_cell.angle_alpha   90.00
_cell.angle_beta   90.00
_cell.angle_gamma   90.00
#
_symmetry.space_group_name_H-M   'P 1'
#
loop_
_entity.id
_entity.type
_entity.pdbx_description
1 polymer ?
#
loop_
_entity_poly.entity_id
_entity_poly.type
_entity_poly.pdbx_seq_one_letter_code
_entity_poly.pdbx_strand_id
1 'polypeptide(L)'
;MANKSINGDSYQLKDILATELSAYYQIPTYQRPYQWTEENCEKLLDDLLSSYECYKESDYFCGSLVLIAIDTDSKTNAKTYDVVDGQQRLSTFILLAKVLVTLYDKDLNKTSREFLEKSLGDTDEEKRKRLDFNTIGSNAKKDFQNALDFLDDLNASNGKDSTRVKNNYLKNAICLKNYLEKKEIADINDFIKWLYFKIIFIKTTCSNISII
;
A
#
# COMPACT_ATOMS: atom_id res chain seq x y z
N MET A 1 17.20 26.22 -20.53
CA MET A 1 15.83 25.72 -20.32
C MET A 1 15.95 24.27 -19.89
N ALA A 2 15.64 23.95 -18.65
CA ALA A 2 15.68 22.54 -18.19
C ALA A 2 14.55 21.75 -18.89
N ASN A 3 14.92 20.73 -19.64
CA ASN A 3 13.96 19.80 -20.22
C ASN A 3 13.17 19.15 -19.07
N LYS A 4 11.91 19.55 -18.89
CA LYS A 4 10.98 18.88 -17.99
C LYS A 4 10.58 17.58 -18.68
N SER A 5 11.30 16.50 -18.42
CA SER A 5 10.90 15.18 -18.93
C SER A 5 9.98 14.52 -17.91
N ILE A 6 8.78 14.19 -18.34
CA ILE A 6 7.89 13.26 -17.63
C ILE A 6 8.31 11.88 -18.11
N ASN A 7 8.87 11.07 -17.21
CA ASN A 7 9.24 9.70 -17.50
C ASN A 7 8.20 8.77 -16.84
N GLY A 8 7.60 7.90 -17.65
CA GLY A 8 6.69 6.86 -17.18
C GLY A 8 7.28 5.49 -17.48
N ASP A 9 7.62 4.74 -16.45
CA ASP A 9 8.15 3.38 -16.57
C ASP A 9 7.26 2.41 -15.79
N SER A 10 7.28 1.14 -16.18
CA SER A 10 6.58 0.09 -15.46
C SER A 10 7.39 -0.38 -14.25
N TYR A 11 6.74 -0.47 -13.10
CA TYR A 11 7.33 -0.91 -11.83
C TYR A 11 6.48 -2.00 -11.21
N GLN A 12 7.13 -3.04 -10.72
CA GLN A 12 6.49 -4.07 -9.93
C GLN A 12 6.12 -3.54 -8.54
N LEU A 13 5.13 -4.12 -7.90
CA LEU A 13 4.74 -3.71 -6.54
C LEU A 13 5.93 -3.77 -5.55
N LYS A 14 6.83 -4.75 -5.71
CA LYS A 14 8.06 -4.82 -4.92
C LYS A 14 8.93 -3.56 -5.05
N ASP A 15 9.03 -3.01 -6.27
CA ASP A 15 9.87 -1.84 -6.55
C ASP A 15 9.26 -0.55 -5.96
N ILE A 16 7.95 -0.57 -5.73
CA ILE A 16 7.22 0.54 -5.11
C ILE A 16 7.28 0.44 -3.59
N LEU A 17 7.00 -0.73 -3.01
CA LEU A 17 6.77 -0.87 -1.58
C LEU A 17 7.87 -1.60 -0.81
N ALA A 18 8.67 -2.45 -1.45
CA ALA A 18 9.52 -3.41 -0.76
C ALA A 18 10.99 -3.43 -1.18
N THR A 19 11.48 -2.41 -1.91
CA THR A 19 12.90 -2.30 -2.27
C THR A 19 13.75 -1.76 -1.13
N GLU A 20 15.05 -2.10 -1.15
CA GLU A 20 16.04 -1.59 -0.20
C GLU A 20 16.33 -0.09 -0.40
N LEU A 21 16.19 0.43 -1.62
CA LEU A 21 16.24 1.86 -1.91
C LEU A 21 14.88 2.47 -1.52
N SER A 22 14.73 2.69 -0.24
CA SER A 22 13.50 3.12 0.41
C SER A 22 12.89 4.35 -0.26
N ALA A 23 11.81 4.14 -1.00
CA ALA A 23 10.93 5.23 -1.39
C ALA A 23 9.87 5.42 -0.29
N TYR A 24 9.73 6.64 0.18
CA TYR A 24 8.69 7.02 1.13
C TYR A 24 7.66 7.87 0.43
N TYR A 25 6.42 7.69 0.80
CA TYR A 25 5.31 8.36 0.17
C TYR A 25 4.60 9.26 1.18
N GLN A 26 4.14 10.40 0.70
CA GLN A 26 3.41 11.38 1.48
C GLN A 26 2.14 11.76 0.74
N ILE A 27 1.00 11.73 1.42
CA ILE A 27 -0.25 12.27 0.89
C ILE A 27 -0.28 13.75 1.19
N PRO A 28 -0.20 14.65 0.18
CA PRO A 28 -0.19 16.07 0.40
C PRO A 28 -1.57 16.63 0.76
N THR A 29 -1.60 17.84 1.33
CA THR A 29 -2.81 18.48 1.84
C THR A 29 -3.88 18.76 0.79
N TYR A 30 -3.50 18.90 -0.48
CA TYR A 30 -4.44 19.14 -1.59
C TYR A 30 -5.11 17.87 -2.09
N GLN A 31 -4.69 16.69 -1.60
CA GLN A 31 -5.32 15.44 -2.00
C GLN A 31 -6.68 15.25 -1.30
N ARG A 32 -7.64 14.70 -2.06
CA ARG A 32 -8.93 14.32 -1.50
C ARG A 32 -8.74 13.22 -0.44
N PRO A 33 -9.64 13.14 0.56
CA PRO A 33 -9.63 12.05 1.52
C PRO A 33 -9.73 10.67 0.85
N TYR A 34 -9.32 9.66 1.57
CA TYR A 34 -9.49 8.27 1.15
C TYR A 34 -10.98 7.92 1.04
N GLN A 35 -11.40 7.49 -0.15
CA GLN A 35 -12.81 7.30 -0.52
C GLN A 35 -13.14 5.88 -0.97
N TRP A 36 -12.15 4.99 -1.11
CA TRP A 36 -12.46 3.61 -1.45
C TRP A 36 -13.41 3.00 -0.43
N THR A 37 -14.37 2.25 -0.94
CA THR A 37 -15.36 1.52 -0.17
C THR A 37 -14.96 0.05 -0.03
N GLU A 38 -15.69 -0.69 0.79
CA GLU A 38 -15.55 -2.14 0.92
C GLU A 38 -15.70 -2.84 -0.44
N GLU A 39 -16.67 -2.41 -1.28
CA GLU A 39 -16.86 -2.93 -2.64
C GLU A 39 -15.61 -2.76 -3.53
N ASN A 40 -14.90 -1.62 -3.44
CA ASN A 40 -13.66 -1.41 -4.17
C ASN A 40 -12.56 -2.39 -3.69
N CYS A 41 -12.49 -2.67 -2.41
CA CYS A 41 -11.52 -3.59 -1.82
C CYS A 41 -11.83 -5.04 -2.18
N GLU A 42 -13.11 -5.45 -2.11
CA GLU A 42 -13.56 -6.78 -2.51
C GLU A 42 -13.27 -7.02 -4.00
N LYS A 43 -13.63 -6.06 -4.85
CA LYS A 43 -13.32 -6.14 -6.28
C LYS A 43 -11.83 -6.26 -6.55
N LEU A 44 -10.99 -5.47 -5.85
CA LEU A 44 -9.54 -5.60 -6.00
C LEU A 44 -9.08 -7.01 -5.62
N LEU A 45 -9.55 -7.58 -4.51
CA LEU A 45 -9.17 -8.92 -4.08
C LEU A 45 -9.68 -9.99 -5.03
N ASP A 46 -10.92 -9.87 -5.55
CA ASP A 46 -11.45 -10.78 -6.57
C ASP A 46 -10.59 -10.76 -7.83
N ASP A 47 -10.23 -9.58 -8.32
CA ASP A 47 -9.37 -9.41 -9.50
C ASP A 47 -7.96 -9.99 -9.26
N LEU A 48 -7.37 -9.76 -8.09
CA LEU A 48 -6.03 -10.26 -7.74
C LEU A 48 -6.02 -11.78 -7.62
N LEU A 49 -6.98 -12.38 -6.90
CA LEU A 49 -7.06 -13.83 -6.73
C LEU A 49 -7.37 -14.53 -8.05
N SER A 50 -8.33 -14.01 -8.84
CA SER A 50 -8.63 -14.56 -10.16
C SER A 50 -7.43 -14.50 -11.10
N SER A 51 -6.65 -13.40 -11.05
CA SER A 51 -5.44 -13.28 -11.88
C SER A 51 -4.35 -14.23 -11.42
N TYR A 52 -4.18 -14.41 -10.10
CA TYR A 52 -3.26 -15.39 -9.54
C TYR A 52 -3.63 -16.84 -9.91
N GLU A 53 -4.91 -17.20 -9.83
CA GLU A 53 -5.38 -18.57 -10.09
C GLU A 53 -5.39 -18.90 -11.58
N CYS A 54 -5.86 -17.96 -12.44
CA CYS A 54 -6.12 -18.24 -13.83
C CYS A 54 -5.01 -17.75 -14.78
N TYR A 55 -4.23 -16.71 -14.37
CA TYR A 55 -3.27 -16.02 -15.22
C TYR A 55 -1.94 -15.76 -14.52
N LYS A 56 -1.48 -16.69 -13.71
CA LYS A 56 -0.33 -16.56 -12.82
C LYS A 56 0.95 -16.06 -13.50
N GLU A 57 1.19 -16.45 -14.76
CA GLU A 57 2.38 -16.04 -15.50
C GLU A 57 2.28 -14.63 -16.10
N SER A 58 1.07 -14.09 -16.19
CA SER A 58 0.83 -12.76 -16.75
C SER A 58 0.98 -11.67 -15.69
N ASP A 59 1.43 -10.49 -16.12
CA ASP A 59 1.44 -9.31 -15.28
C ASP A 59 0.03 -8.72 -15.17
N TYR A 60 -0.32 -8.25 -13.97
CA TYR A 60 -1.57 -7.56 -13.69
C TYR A 60 -1.33 -6.05 -13.63
N PHE A 61 -1.91 -5.31 -14.56
CA PHE A 61 -1.79 -3.84 -14.55
C PHE A 61 -2.75 -3.21 -13.54
N CYS A 62 -2.17 -2.61 -12.51
CA CYS A 62 -2.93 -2.00 -11.42
C CYS A 62 -3.18 -0.48 -11.60
N GLY A 63 -2.68 0.13 -12.68
CA GLY A 63 -2.89 1.54 -13.00
C GLY A 63 -1.67 2.41 -12.83
N SER A 64 -1.89 3.73 -12.81
CA SER A 64 -0.83 4.73 -12.71
C SER A 64 -0.55 5.15 -11.29
N LEU A 65 0.71 5.51 -11.02
CA LEU A 65 1.16 6.17 -9.79
C LEU A 65 1.96 7.42 -10.20
N VAL A 66 1.39 8.60 -9.94
CA VAL A 66 2.04 9.88 -10.27
C VAL A 66 2.65 10.48 -9.01
N LEU A 67 3.94 10.75 -9.05
CA LEU A 67 4.75 11.15 -7.93
C LEU A 67 5.53 12.42 -8.21
N ILE A 68 5.70 13.27 -7.19
CA ILE A 68 6.62 14.40 -7.20
C ILE A 68 7.70 14.15 -6.15
N ALA A 69 8.96 14.13 -6.57
CA ALA A 69 10.06 14.04 -5.62
C ALA A 69 10.16 15.34 -4.82
N ILE A 70 10.08 15.25 -3.48
CA ILE A 70 10.11 16.39 -2.56
C ILE A 70 11.39 16.45 -1.74
N ASP A 71 11.98 15.29 -1.44
CA ASP A 71 13.18 15.20 -0.62
C ASP A 71 14.01 13.96 -0.97
N THR A 72 15.32 14.05 -0.65
CA THR A 72 16.25 12.93 -0.72
C THR A 72 17.12 12.97 0.53
N ASP A 73 17.03 11.93 1.34
CA ASP A 73 17.86 11.78 2.54
C ASP A 73 19.33 11.67 2.13
N SER A 74 20.18 12.57 2.63
CA SER A 74 21.60 12.65 2.27
C SER A 74 22.45 11.48 2.77
N LYS A 75 21.98 10.74 3.76
CA LYS A 75 22.71 9.60 4.35
C LYS A 75 22.33 8.28 3.69
N THR A 76 21.04 8.08 3.44
CA THR A 76 20.48 6.81 2.96
C THR A 76 20.17 6.83 1.46
N ASN A 77 20.19 8.00 0.80
CA ASN A 77 19.67 8.24 -0.55
C ASN A 77 18.18 7.87 -0.72
N ALA A 78 17.47 7.68 0.38
CA ALA A 78 16.03 7.43 0.37
C ALA A 78 15.27 8.65 -0.15
N LYS A 79 14.37 8.43 -1.09
CA LYS A 79 13.56 9.49 -1.70
C LYS A 79 12.19 9.57 -1.07
N THR A 80 11.73 10.80 -0.83
CA THR A 80 10.37 11.06 -0.41
C THR A 80 9.59 11.66 -1.56
N TYR A 81 8.38 11.15 -1.77
CA TYR A 81 7.50 11.55 -2.85
C TYR A 81 6.15 12.00 -2.34
N ASP A 82 5.65 13.13 -2.85
CA ASP A 82 4.24 13.45 -2.80
C ASP A 82 3.47 12.59 -3.81
N VAL A 83 2.38 11.98 -3.38
CA VAL A 83 1.50 11.17 -4.22
C VAL A 83 0.45 12.08 -4.84
N VAL A 84 0.56 12.31 -6.16
CA VAL A 84 -0.36 13.16 -6.94
C VAL A 84 -1.54 12.34 -7.46
N ASP A 85 -1.29 11.11 -7.91
CA ASP A 85 -2.33 10.15 -8.29
C ASP A 85 -1.95 8.74 -7.85
N GLY A 86 -2.97 7.89 -7.63
CA GLY A 86 -2.78 6.51 -7.17
C GLY A 86 -2.85 6.34 -5.65
N GLN A 87 -3.13 7.40 -4.87
CA GLN A 87 -3.16 7.35 -3.40
C GLN A 87 -4.11 6.26 -2.84
N GLN A 88 -5.29 6.09 -3.46
CA GLN A 88 -6.29 5.12 -2.99
C GLN A 88 -5.71 3.70 -3.06
N ARG A 89 -5.14 3.33 -4.22
CA ARG A 89 -4.51 2.02 -4.43
C ARG A 89 -3.30 1.82 -3.53
N LEU A 90 -2.40 2.80 -3.49
CA LEU A 90 -1.19 2.72 -2.66
C LEU A 90 -1.53 2.48 -1.19
N SER A 91 -2.48 3.27 -0.63
CA SER A 91 -2.94 3.10 0.74
C SER A 91 -3.56 1.71 0.96
N THR A 92 -4.36 1.23 0.00
CA THR A 92 -5.01 -0.09 0.10
C THR A 92 -4.00 -1.23 0.04
N PHE A 93 -2.96 -1.16 -0.80
CA PHE A 93 -1.91 -2.18 -0.81
C PHE A 93 -1.09 -2.22 0.48
N ILE A 94 -0.87 -1.07 1.13
CA ILE A 94 -0.22 -1.03 2.44
C ILE A 94 -1.13 -1.64 3.52
N LEU A 95 -2.43 -1.35 3.50
CA LEU A 95 -3.40 -2.04 4.39
C LEU A 95 -3.43 -3.54 4.12
N LEU A 96 -3.43 -3.96 2.84
CA LEU A 96 -3.39 -5.38 2.46
C LEU A 96 -2.13 -6.07 2.97
N ALA A 97 -0.95 -5.42 2.85
CA ALA A 97 0.29 -5.94 3.40
C ALA A 97 0.19 -6.15 4.92
N LYS A 98 -0.43 -5.19 5.66
CA LYS A 98 -0.67 -5.32 7.10
C LYS A 98 -1.61 -6.47 7.42
N VAL A 99 -2.71 -6.62 6.66
CA VAL A 99 -3.64 -7.73 6.83
C VAL A 99 -2.95 -9.07 6.61
N LEU A 100 -2.19 -9.20 5.52
CA LEU A 100 -1.49 -10.45 5.18
C LEU A 100 -0.45 -10.84 6.24
N VAL A 101 0.39 -9.89 6.70
CA VAL A 101 1.39 -10.20 7.71
C VAL A 101 0.76 -10.58 9.05
N THR A 102 -0.43 -10.06 9.36
CA THR A 102 -1.10 -10.35 10.63
C THR A 102 -1.89 -11.66 10.57
N LEU A 103 -2.65 -11.90 9.48
CA LEU A 103 -3.47 -13.12 9.36
C LEU A 103 -2.63 -14.38 9.21
N TYR A 104 -1.56 -14.31 8.44
CA TYR A 104 -0.75 -15.47 8.07
C TYR A 104 0.61 -15.50 8.77
N ASP A 105 0.76 -14.80 9.89
CA ASP A 105 2.03 -14.67 10.63
C ASP A 105 2.80 -15.99 10.80
N LYS A 106 2.11 -17.07 11.15
CA LYS A 106 2.71 -18.38 11.38
C LYS A 106 3.09 -19.15 10.11
N ASP A 107 2.47 -18.79 8.98
CA ASP A 107 2.61 -19.49 7.71
C ASP A 107 3.60 -18.81 6.76
N LEU A 108 4.03 -17.58 7.11
CA LEU A 108 4.95 -16.78 6.29
C LEU A 108 6.37 -17.32 6.35
N ASN A 109 6.97 -17.56 5.18
CA ASN A 109 8.41 -17.70 5.07
C ASN A 109 9.11 -16.33 5.21
N LYS A 110 10.45 -16.35 5.38
CA LYS A 110 11.25 -15.14 5.59
C LYS A 110 11.06 -14.10 4.48
N THR A 111 11.11 -14.51 3.22
CA THR A 111 11.00 -13.60 2.07
C THR A 111 9.64 -12.92 1.99
N SER A 112 8.55 -13.68 2.16
CA SER A 112 7.20 -13.14 2.17
C SER A 112 7.01 -12.13 3.30
N ARG A 113 7.49 -12.46 4.49
CA ARG A 113 7.47 -11.56 5.65
C ARG A 113 8.22 -10.26 5.36
N GLU A 114 9.44 -10.35 4.82
CA GLU A 114 10.26 -9.18 4.47
C GLU A 114 9.55 -8.24 3.49
N PHE A 115 8.88 -8.77 2.46
CA PHE A 115 8.11 -7.94 1.53
C PHE A 115 6.98 -7.18 2.22
N LEU A 116 6.21 -7.88 3.05
CA LEU A 116 5.08 -7.30 3.76
C LEU A 116 5.54 -6.23 4.76
N GLU A 117 6.54 -6.53 5.58
CA GLU A 117 7.06 -5.61 6.59
C GLU A 117 7.68 -4.36 5.96
N LYS A 118 8.51 -4.50 4.91
CA LYS A 118 9.07 -3.37 4.16
C LYS A 118 7.99 -2.49 3.53
N SER A 119 6.85 -3.05 3.18
CA SER A 119 5.71 -2.27 2.67
C SER A 119 5.04 -1.40 3.74
N LEU A 120 5.23 -1.70 5.00
CA LEU A 120 4.75 -0.89 6.12
C LEU A 120 5.72 0.23 6.50
N GLY A 121 7.02 0.00 6.30
CA GLY A 121 8.07 0.96 6.62
C GLY A 121 9.41 0.29 6.90
N ASP A 122 10.33 1.05 7.48
CA ASP A 122 11.61 0.52 7.88
C ASP A 122 11.49 -0.32 9.15
N THR A 123 12.28 -1.39 9.20
CA THR A 123 12.39 -2.26 10.37
C THR A 123 13.43 -1.76 11.38
N ASP A 124 14.22 -0.75 11.02
CA ASP A 124 15.29 -0.19 11.83
C ASP A 124 14.79 0.74 12.96
N GLU A 125 15.67 1.16 13.85
CA GLU A 125 15.36 1.89 15.09
C GLU A 125 14.55 3.19 14.85
N GLU A 126 14.67 3.84 13.70
CA GLU A 126 13.94 5.06 13.37
C GLU A 126 12.52 4.81 12.84
N LYS A 127 12.12 3.57 12.57
CA LYS A 127 10.77 3.11 12.18
C LYS A 127 10.00 4.08 11.28
N ARG A 128 10.62 4.53 10.19
CA ARG A 128 9.95 5.42 9.24
C ARG A 128 8.85 4.66 8.49
N LYS A 129 7.63 5.19 8.52
CA LYS A 129 6.48 4.58 7.84
C LYS A 129 6.58 4.76 6.33
N ARG A 130 6.16 3.74 5.57
CA ARG A 130 6.14 3.79 4.11
C ARG A 130 5.23 4.89 3.57
N LEU A 131 4.11 5.13 4.24
CA LEU A 131 3.15 6.18 3.89
C LEU A 131 2.95 7.12 5.08
N ASP A 132 3.10 8.40 4.84
CA ASP A 132 2.78 9.47 5.78
C ASP A 132 1.80 10.48 5.15
N PHE A 133 1.31 11.41 5.94
CA PHE A 133 0.31 12.40 5.56
C PHE A 133 0.79 13.78 5.97
N ASN A 134 0.95 14.66 4.98
CA ASN A 134 1.23 16.07 5.23
C ASN A 134 -0.11 16.81 5.39
N THR A 135 -0.77 16.61 6.52
CA THR A 135 -2.11 17.13 6.74
C THR A 135 -2.15 18.06 7.94
N ILE A 136 -2.23 19.35 7.67
CA ILE A 136 -2.60 20.34 8.70
C ILE A 136 -4.12 20.25 8.87
N GLY A 137 -4.58 19.69 9.99
CA GLY A 137 -5.99 19.67 10.37
C GLY A 137 -6.86 18.52 9.83
N SER A 138 -6.30 17.55 9.10
CA SER A 138 -7.04 16.35 8.71
C SER A 138 -6.80 15.18 9.67
N ASN A 139 -7.84 14.35 9.87
CA ASN A 139 -7.73 13.12 10.65
C ASN A 139 -7.11 11.96 9.86
N ALA A 140 -6.74 12.16 8.58
CA ALA A 140 -6.32 11.08 7.68
C ALA A 140 -5.15 10.26 8.23
N LYS A 141 -4.12 10.91 8.77
CA LYS A 141 -2.98 10.22 9.42
C LYS A 141 -3.44 9.37 10.60
N LYS A 142 -4.29 9.94 11.46
CA LYS A 142 -4.84 9.23 12.63
C LYS A 142 -5.75 8.08 12.20
N ASP A 143 -6.59 8.31 11.19
CA ASP A 143 -7.51 7.32 10.68
C ASP A 143 -6.79 6.13 10.03
N PHE A 144 -5.71 6.41 9.26
CA PHE A 144 -4.87 5.36 8.69
C PHE A 144 -4.12 4.60 9.78
N GLN A 145 -3.54 5.29 10.76
CA GLN A 145 -2.87 4.64 11.88
C GLN A 145 -3.82 3.77 12.69
N ASN A 146 -5.03 4.26 12.98
CA ASN A 146 -6.05 3.48 13.68
C ASN A 146 -6.42 2.18 12.93
N ALA A 147 -6.38 2.21 11.58
CA ALA A 147 -6.62 1.01 10.78
C ALA A 147 -5.46 0.00 10.90
N LEU A 148 -4.21 0.48 10.92
CA LEU A 148 -3.04 -0.38 11.14
C LEU A 148 -3.01 -0.98 12.55
N ASP A 149 -3.25 -0.14 13.58
CA ASP A 149 -3.24 -0.56 15.00
C ASP A 149 -4.36 -1.58 15.30
N PHE A 150 -5.52 -1.43 14.65
CA PHE A 150 -6.62 -2.39 14.75
C PHE A 150 -6.21 -3.79 14.31
N LEU A 151 -5.36 -3.90 13.29
CA LEU A 151 -4.88 -5.19 12.78
C LEU A 151 -3.82 -5.83 13.69
N ASP A 152 -3.18 -5.08 14.58
CA ASP A 152 -2.25 -5.63 15.60
C ASP A 152 -2.99 -6.37 16.72
N ASP A 153 -4.25 -6.04 16.98
CA ASP A 153 -5.07 -6.68 18.02
C ASP A 153 -6.25 -7.47 17.41
N LEU A 154 -5.93 -8.54 16.68
CA LEU A 154 -6.95 -9.41 16.06
C LEU A 154 -7.92 -10.03 17.06
N ASN A 155 -7.51 -10.26 18.32
CA ASN A 155 -8.37 -10.83 19.36
C ASN A 155 -9.41 -9.82 19.83
N ALA A 156 -9.09 -8.52 19.86
CA ALA A 156 -10.05 -7.46 20.18
C ALA A 156 -10.99 -7.14 18.99
N SER A 157 -10.65 -7.61 17.78
CA SER A 157 -11.36 -7.28 16.55
C SER A 157 -12.52 -8.22 16.20
N ASN A 158 -12.64 -9.36 16.85
CA ASN A 158 -13.71 -10.30 16.59
C ASN A 158 -15.06 -9.70 17.00
N GLY A 159 -15.86 -9.30 15.99
CA GLY A 159 -17.23 -8.79 16.17
C GLY A 159 -17.43 -7.29 15.99
N LYS A 160 -16.42 -6.52 15.56
CA LYS A 160 -16.67 -5.11 15.18
C LYS A 160 -17.43 -5.06 13.86
N ASP A 161 -18.65 -4.53 13.94
CA ASP A 161 -19.50 -4.23 12.79
C ASP A 161 -18.92 -3.00 12.04
N SER A 162 -18.45 -3.23 10.81
CA SER A 162 -17.89 -2.18 9.95
C SER A 162 -18.89 -1.05 9.64
N THR A 163 -20.20 -1.34 9.69
CA THR A 163 -21.25 -0.40 9.34
C THR A 163 -21.32 0.83 10.26
N ARG A 164 -20.82 0.73 11.49
CA ARG A 164 -20.80 1.81 12.48
C ARG A 164 -19.49 2.62 12.48
N VAL A 165 -18.51 2.20 11.69
CA VAL A 165 -17.21 2.87 11.62
C VAL A 165 -17.26 4.02 10.61
N LYS A 166 -16.85 5.23 11.02
CA LYS A 166 -16.79 6.39 10.11
C LYS A 166 -15.47 6.47 9.32
N ASN A 167 -14.43 5.78 9.78
CA ASN A 167 -13.11 5.76 9.19
C ASN A 167 -13.05 4.76 8.03
N ASN A 168 -12.91 5.24 6.80
CA ASN A 168 -12.87 4.38 5.61
C ASN A 168 -11.63 3.46 5.56
N TYR A 169 -10.49 3.89 6.07
CA TYR A 169 -9.31 3.01 6.17
C TYR A 169 -9.60 1.81 7.08
N LEU A 170 -10.23 2.06 8.23
CA LEU A 170 -10.58 1.01 9.17
C LEU A 170 -11.66 0.08 8.62
N LYS A 171 -12.69 0.62 7.94
CA LYS A 171 -13.69 -0.21 7.25
C LYS A 171 -13.04 -1.15 6.26
N ASN A 172 -12.16 -0.61 5.44
CA ASN A 172 -11.49 -1.37 4.41
C ASN A 172 -10.47 -2.38 4.98
N ALA A 173 -9.79 -2.06 6.08
CA ALA A 173 -8.94 -3.01 6.78
C ALA A 173 -9.75 -4.22 7.31
N ILE A 174 -10.94 -3.96 7.90
CA ILE A 174 -11.88 -5.00 8.34
C ILE A 174 -12.39 -5.82 7.15
N CYS A 175 -12.77 -5.15 6.05
CA CYS A 175 -13.24 -5.80 4.83
C CYS A 175 -12.17 -6.74 4.25
N LEU A 176 -10.94 -6.25 4.03
CA LEU A 176 -9.82 -7.04 3.51
C LEU A 176 -9.54 -8.26 4.40
N LYS A 177 -9.53 -8.06 5.73
CA LYS A 177 -9.35 -9.15 6.69
C LYS A 177 -10.46 -10.20 6.55
N ASN A 178 -11.73 -9.78 6.66
CA ASN A 178 -12.87 -10.69 6.63
C ASN A 178 -13.00 -11.42 5.28
N TYR A 179 -12.60 -10.78 4.19
CA TYR A 179 -12.59 -11.39 2.87
C TYR A 179 -11.54 -12.51 2.80
N LEU A 180 -10.31 -12.24 3.22
CA LEU A 180 -9.22 -13.22 3.18
C LEU A 180 -9.42 -14.38 4.15
N GLU A 181 -10.04 -14.16 5.31
CA GLU A 181 -10.41 -15.24 6.25
C GLU A 181 -11.42 -16.24 5.66
N LYS A 182 -12.22 -15.82 4.68
CA LYS A 182 -13.21 -16.67 4.02
C LYS A 182 -12.66 -17.38 2.78
N LYS A 183 -11.49 -16.97 2.30
CA LYS A 183 -10.87 -17.53 1.09
C LYS A 183 -9.76 -18.50 1.48
N GLU A 184 -9.78 -19.67 0.89
CA GLU A 184 -8.69 -20.63 1.01
C GLU A 184 -7.64 -20.29 -0.06
N ILE A 185 -6.45 -19.83 0.38
CA ILE A 185 -5.30 -19.59 -0.48
C ILE A 185 -4.36 -20.77 -0.28
N ALA A 186 -4.22 -21.63 -1.30
CA ALA A 186 -3.48 -22.89 -1.21
C ALA A 186 -2.02 -22.71 -0.80
N ASP A 187 -1.35 -21.67 -1.29
CA ASP A 187 0.02 -21.30 -0.92
C ASP A 187 0.10 -19.77 -0.76
N ILE A 188 0.05 -19.31 0.48
CA ILE A 188 0.11 -17.88 0.80
C ILE A 188 1.45 -17.25 0.41
N ASN A 189 2.55 -17.98 0.52
CA ASN A 189 3.87 -17.45 0.18
C ASN A 189 4.05 -17.28 -1.34
N ASP A 190 3.50 -18.21 -2.11
CA ASP A 190 3.51 -18.11 -3.55
C ASP A 190 2.56 -16.99 -4.03
N PHE A 191 1.39 -16.83 -3.42
CA PHE A 191 0.50 -15.69 -3.70
C PHE A 191 1.18 -14.34 -3.39
N ILE A 192 1.85 -14.21 -2.23
CA ILE A 192 2.59 -12.99 -1.88
C ILE A 192 3.71 -12.72 -2.88
N LYS A 193 4.48 -13.74 -3.25
CA LYS A 193 5.51 -13.61 -4.29
C LYS A 193 4.90 -13.13 -5.60
N TRP A 194 3.80 -13.74 -6.05
CA TRP A 194 3.08 -13.31 -7.24
C TRP A 194 2.63 -11.85 -7.12
N LEU A 195 2.03 -11.47 -6.00
CA LEU A 195 1.57 -10.10 -5.74
C LEU A 195 2.71 -9.08 -5.94
N TYR A 196 3.89 -9.34 -5.37
CA TYR A 196 5.00 -8.39 -5.44
C TYR A 196 5.72 -8.37 -6.79
N PHE A 197 5.69 -9.45 -7.58
CA PHE A 197 6.39 -9.56 -8.85
C PHE A 197 5.50 -9.41 -10.09
N LYS A 198 4.19 -9.58 -9.97
CA LYS A 198 3.26 -9.55 -11.11
C LYS A 198 2.32 -8.34 -11.11
N ILE A 199 2.16 -7.66 -9.99
CA ILE A 199 1.39 -6.41 -9.96
C ILE A 199 2.27 -5.28 -10.49
N ILE A 200 1.80 -4.63 -11.56
CA ILE A 200 2.54 -3.59 -12.29
C ILE A 200 1.81 -2.25 -12.18
N PHE A 201 2.57 -1.21 -11.88
CA PHE A 201 2.15 0.18 -11.95
C PHE A 201 2.94 0.92 -13.02
N ILE A 202 2.30 1.84 -13.73
CA ILE A 202 3.03 2.86 -14.49
C ILE A 202 3.36 4.01 -13.52
N LYS A 203 4.62 4.07 -13.11
CA LYS A 203 5.13 5.13 -12.23
C LYS A 203 5.61 6.31 -13.07
N THR A 204 5.00 7.46 -12.87
CA THR A 204 5.43 8.73 -13.46
C THR A 204 6.01 9.61 -12.36
N THR A 205 7.26 10.04 -12.55
CA THR A 205 7.92 10.94 -11.60
C THR A 205 8.13 12.29 -12.25
N CYS A 206 7.63 13.34 -11.61
CA CYS A 206 7.87 14.72 -12.00
C CYS A 206 8.91 15.34 -11.05
N SER A 207 9.97 15.92 -11.59
CA SER A 207 10.89 16.74 -10.82
C SER A 207 10.47 18.20 -10.91
N ASN A 208 10.25 18.86 -9.75
CA ASN A 208 9.97 20.29 -9.62
C ASN A 208 8.78 20.82 -10.45
N ILE A 209 7.56 20.48 -10.06
CA ILE A 209 6.38 21.23 -10.45
C ILE A 209 6.19 22.31 -9.38
N SER A 210 6.46 23.58 -9.72
CA SER A 210 5.89 24.70 -8.95
C SER A 210 4.39 24.63 -9.17
N ILE A 211 3.66 24.17 -8.17
CA ILE A 211 2.18 24.26 -8.16
C ILE A 211 1.90 25.75 -7.92
N ILE A 212 1.43 26.42 -8.95
CA ILE A 212 0.96 27.81 -8.89
C ILE A 212 -0.43 27.83 -8.31
#